data_1ca53facad8b7b045bcbbc08e8c1ecce
#
_entry.id   1ca53facad8b7b045bcbbc08e8c1ecce
#
_cell.length_a   1.000
_cell.length_b   1.000
_cell.length_c   1.000
_cell.angle_alpha   90.00
_cell.angle_beta   90.00
_cell.angle_gamma   90.00
#
_symmetry.space_group_name_H-M   'P 1'
#
loop_
_entity.id
_entity.type
_entity.pdbx_description
1 polymer ?
#
loop_
_entity_poly.entity_id
_entity_poly.type
_entity_poly.pdbx_seq_one_letter_code
_entity_poly.pdbx_strand_id
1 'polypeptide(L)'
;MFRTLVFLVLVASGGTAVYSQESAPRPAVVAVEATTLDLAETSDFNGRLDANRRVALVARVSGVIQSIGFAPGTEVAQDQALFVIESDLYDAAAREAEGALRAAQAQRDLARIERDRQAELVARETGPQARLDQAEAALATAEADVLRLEAALDRARTNLSFTEIKAPFEGRIGDTPVDVGALVGPESGMLATLVQLDPIHAEFPVPTALLRDFLERVERGEVSREAAVSLTLANGTVYDAQGDIDFVDSRVNPGTDSVTLRARFANPGGRLLDGELVRVTLTSDTPEGELAIPAQAVQRDIQGAFVLVVGEGEVAEQRRVTVRRNAEGFAVIAEGLSEGERVITEGVNKVRPGAAVDAAAPGG
;
A
#
# COMPACT_ATOMS: atom_id res chain seq x y z
N MET A 1 15.26 23.59 -124.29
CA MET A 1 15.09 24.42 -123.08
C MET A 1 15.08 23.51 -121.86
N PHE A 2 16.24 23.27 -121.30
CA PHE A 2 16.47 22.36 -120.20
C PHE A 2 17.00 23.15 -119.01
N ARG A 3 16.40 22.98 -117.86
CA ARG A 3 16.86 23.54 -116.60
C ARG A 3 17.19 22.40 -115.65
N THR A 4 18.44 22.26 -115.39
CA THR A 4 19.07 21.24 -114.58
C THR A 4 18.87 21.65 -113.10
N LEU A 5 18.29 20.79 -112.28
CA LEU A 5 18.18 20.94 -110.81
C LEU A 5 19.26 20.11 -110.12
N VAL A 6 20.09 20.78 -109.35
CA VAL A 6 21.15 20.16 -108.56
C VAL A 6 20.57 19.87 -107.17
N PHE A 7 20.60 18.63 -106.74
CA PHE A 7 20.16 18.20 -105.39
C PHE A 7 21.37 18.20 -104.44
N LEU A 8 21.34 19.01 -103.44
CA LEU A 8 22.33 19.02 -102.32
C LEU A 8 21.88 18.11 -101.20
N VAL A 9 22.65 17.04 -100.93
CA VAL A 9 22.44 16.09 -99.81
C VAL A 9 23.12 16.64 -98.58
N LEU A 10 22.34 17.02 -97.53
CA LEU A 10 22.88 17.42 -96.23
C LEU A 10 22.85 16.22 -95.30
N VAL A 11 24.05 15.79 -94.92
CA VAL A 11 24.23 14.70 -93.88
C VAL A 11 24.07 15.35 -92.53
N ALA A 12 22.99 15.04 -91.81
CA ALA A 12 22.77 15.42 -90.41
C ALA A 12 23.37 14.33 -89.49
N SER A 13 24.46 14.62 -88.79
CA SER A 13 25.03 13.81 -87.72
C SER A 13 24.16 14.05 -86.47
N GLY A 14 23.32 13.04 -86.13
CA GLY A 14 22.56 13.01 -84.89
C GLY A 14 23.41 12.67 -83.73
N GLY A 15 23.75 13.64 -82.89
CA GLY A 15 24.36 13.38 -81.57
C GLY A 15 23.27 12.91 -80.57
N THR A 16 23.38 11.67 -80.08
CA THR A 16 22.56 11.16 -78.95
C THR A 16 23.02 11.84 -77.67
N ALA A 17 22.22 12.81 -77.19
CA ALA A 17 22.41 13.33 -75.83
C ALA A 17 21.98 12.25 -74.81
N VAL A 18 22.95 11.68 -74.10
CA VAL A 18 22.70 10.86 -72.93
C VAL A 18 22.29 11.80 -71.80
N TYR A 19 21.00 11.82 -71.52
CA TYR A 19 20.50 12.47 -70.31
C TYR A 19 20.98 11.64 -69.13
N SER A 20 22.01 12.10 -68.41
CA SER A 20 22.32 11.66 -67.04
C SER A 20 21.12 11.98 -66.15
N GLN A 21 20.40 10.96 -65.72
CA GLN A 21 19.34 11.08 -64.74
C GLN A 21 20.01 11.42 -63.43
N GLU A 22 20.05 12.72 -63.09
CA GLU A 22 20.48 13.22 -61.77
C GLU A 22 19.53 12.62 -60.74
N SER A 23 19.95 11.61 -59.99
CA SER A 23 19.12 11.01 -58.94
C SER A 23 18.78 12.10 -57.92
N ALA A 24 17.50 12.33 -57.72
CA ALA A 24 16.96 13.28 -56.70
C ALA A 24 17.68 13.04 -55.35
N PRO A 25 18.04 14.10 -54.64
CA PRO A 25 18.72 13.93 -53.34
C PRO A 25 17.87 13.07 -52.43
N ARG A 26 18.46 12.00 -51.89
CA ARG A 26 17.79 11.11 -50.94
C ARG A 26 17.43 11.90 -49.68
N PRO A 27 16.19 11.85 -49.20
CA PRO A 27 15.84 12.52 -47.97
C PRO A 27 16.60 11.93 -46.80
N ALA A 28 17.30 12.79 -46.04
CA ALA A 28 17.98 12.40 -44.81
C ALA A 28 16.94 12.11 -43.74
N VAL A 29 17.06 10.93 -43.08
CA VAL A 29 16.18 10.46 -42.01
C VAL A 29 17.02 9.90 -40.86
N VAL A 30 16.47 9.92 -39.67
CA VAL A 30 17.04 9.20 -38.51
C VAL A 30 16.33 7.87 -38.36
N ALA A 31 17.09 6.79 -38.30
CA ALA A 31 16.55 5.45 -38.08
C ALA A 31 17.15 4.85 -36.80
N VAL A 32 16.30 4.20 -36.00
CA VAL A 32 16.65 3.50 -34.77
C VAL A 32 16.34 2.02 -34.95
N GLU A 33 17.20 1.17 -34.43
CA GLU A 33 16.97 -0.27 -34.43
C GLU A 33 15.86 -0.63 -33.43
N ALA A 34 14.97 -1.51 -33.84
CA ALA A 34 14.01 -2.13 -32.94
C ALA A 34 14.76 -3.06 -32.01
N THR A 35 14.71 -2.78 -30.71
CA THR A 35 15.45 -3.51 -29.67
C THR A 35 14.50 -4.10 -28.65
N THR A 36 14.94 -5.19 -28.06
CA THR A 36 14.24 -5.80 -26.92
C THR A 36 14.60 -5.03 -25.65
N LEU A 37 13.63 -4.44 -24.99
CA LEU A 37 13.79 -3.66 -23.76
C LEU A 37 12.98 -4.29 -22.63
N ASP A 38 13.54 -4.25 -21.43
CA ASP A 38 12.82 -4.62 -20.20
C ASP A 38 12.01 -3.42 -19.73
N LEU A 39 10.80 -3.29 -20.26
CA LEU A 39 9.88 -2.22 -19.92
C LEU A 39 8.91 -2.71 -18.85
N ALA A 40 9.08 -2.26 -17.61
CA ALA A 40 8.19 -2.61 -16.51
C ALA A 40 6.75 -2.14 -16.82
N GLU A 41 5.79 -3.01 -16.56
CA GLU A 41 4.38 -2.66 -16.65
C GLU A 41 3.96 -1.90 -15.39
N THR A 42 3.59 -0.64 -15.54
CA THR A 42 3.15 0.20 -14.44
C THR A 42 1.66 0.47 -14.51
N SER A 43 0.99 0.45 -13.38
CA SER A 43 -0.41 0.84 -13.24
C SER A 43 -0.56 1.82 -12.08
N ASP A 44 -1.18 2.97 -12.35
CA ASP A 44 -1.38 4.04 -11.38
C ASP A 44 -2.80 4.00 -10.80
N PHE A 45 -2.89 4.11 -9.48
CA PHE A 45 -4.15 4.18 -8.74
C PHE A 45 -4.13 5.36 -7.77
N ASN A 46 -5.29 5.95 -7.53
CA ASN A 46 -5.43 6.91 -6.45
C ASN A 46 -5.74 6.14 -5.16
N GLY A 47 -4.91 6.32 -4.15
CA GLY A 47 -5.03 5.69 -2.85
C GLY A 47 -5.10 6.72 -1.73
N ARG A 48 -5.39 6.24 -0.53
CA ARG A 48 -5.36 7.03 0.70
C ARG A 48 -4.50 6.30 1.72
N LEU A 49 -3.69 7.08 2.44
CA LEU A 49 -2.92 6.55 3.55
C LEU A 49 -3.83 6.33 4.76
N ASP A 50 -3.66 5.21 5.43
CA ASP A 50 -4.36 4.86 6.66
C ASP A 50 -3.36 4.40 7.72
N ALA A 51 -3.54 4.88 8.94
CA ALA A 51 -2.67 4.52 10.05
C ALA A 51 -2.79 3.02 10.36
N ASN A 52 -1.67 2.37 10.69
CA ASN A 52 -1.65 0.95 11.07
C ASN A 52 -2.59 0.65 12.25
N ARG A 53 -2.62 1.55 13.23
CA ARG A 53 -3.54 1.49 14.38
C ARG A 53 -4.06 2.86 14.71
N ARG A 54 -5.32 2.93 15.07
CA ARG A 54 -5.97 4.14 15.58
C ARG A 54 -6.81 3.78 16.78
N VAL A 55 -6.65 4.51 17.88
CA VAL A 55 -7.48 4.35 19.09
C VAL A 55 -7.93 5.69 19.62
N ALA A 56 -9.20 5.77 19.94
CA ALA A 56 -9.76 6.88 20.72
C ALA A 56 -9.56 6.57 22.21
N LEU A 57 -8.82 7.42 22.91
CA LEU A 57 -8.62 7.33 24.35
C LEU A 57 -9.83 7.91 25.05
N VAL A 58 -10.43 7.14 25.96
CA VAL A 58 -11.61 7.53 26.71
C VAL A 58 -11.40 7.25 28.20
N ALA A 59 -12.02 8.06 29.07
CA ALA A 59 -12.05 7.79 30.50
C ALA A 59 -13.02 6.63 30.77
N ARG A 60 -12.57 5.64 31.59
CA ARG A 60 -13.39 4.50 32.02
C ARG A 60 -13.96 4.68 33.41
N VAL A 61 -13.43 5.65 34.14
CA VAL A 61 -13.85 6.04 35.50
C VAL A 61 -14.00 7.55 35.53
N SER A 62 -14.82 8.04 36.49
CA SER A 62 -15.10 9.48 36.64
C SER A 62 -14.13 10.10 37.65
N GLY A 63 -13.62 11.29 37.34
CA GLY A 63 -12.74 12.05 38.22
C GLY A 63 -12.17 13.29 37.55
N VAL A 64 -11.42 14.07 38.29
CA VAL A 64 -10.79 15.29 37.78
C VAL A 64 -9.43 14.93 37.17
N ILE A 65 -9.09 15.47 35.99
CA ILE A 65 -7.77 15.31 35.39
C ILE A 65 -6.74 16.03 36.28
N GLN A 66 -5.80 15.27 36.83
CA GLN A 66 -4.72 15.76 37.67
C GLN A 66 -3.52 16.21 36.82
N SER A 67 -3.20 15.44 35.77
CA SER A 67 -2.11 15.78 34.86
C SER A 67 -2.31 15.19 33.47
N ILE A 68 -1.71 15.86 32.46
CA ILE A 68 -1.57 15.41 31.07
C ILE A 68 -0.10 15.22 30.77
N GLY A 69 0.33 14.00 30.43
CA GLY A 69 1.73 13.59 30.31
C GLY A 69 2.31 13.68 28.90
N PHE A 70 1.72 14.47 28.02
CA PHE A 70 2.17 14.65 26.63
C PHE A 70 1.93 16.08 26.14
N ALA A 71 2.55 16.45 25.02
CA ALA A 71 2.19 17.62 24.24
C ALA A 71 1.41 17.17 22.97
N PRO A 72 0.35 17.90 22.56
CA PRO A 72 -0.38 17.59 21.34
C PRO A 72 0.54 17.48 20.11
N GLY A 73 0.31 16.46 19.26
CA GLY A 73 1.06 16.22 18.03
C GLY A 73 2.43 15.55 18.23
N THR A 74 2.84 15.23 19.47
CA THR A 74 4.12 14.53 19.74
C THR A 74 4.00 13.02 19.68
N GLU A 75 5.15 12.35 19.55
CA GLU A 75 5.23 10.90 19.69
C GLU A 75 5.26 10.50 21.17
N VAL A 76 4.55 9.42 21.47
CA VAL A 76 4.48 8.81 22.81
C VAL A 76 4.87 7.34 22.72
N ALA A 77 5.56 6.87 23.78
CA ALA A 77 5.96 5.47 23.87
C ALA A 77 4.78 4.60 24.38
N GLN A 78 4.82 3.31 24.05
CA GLN A 78 3.90 2.34 24.66
C GLN A 78 4.01 2.40 26.20
N ASP A 79 2.87 2.24 26.89
CA ASP A 79 2.72 2.31 28.35
C ASP A 79 3.07 3.66 29.01
N GLN A 80 3.38 4.69 28.21
CA GLN A 80 3.51 6.06 28.73
C GLN A 80 2.17 6.53 29.31
N ALA A 81 2.21 7.12 30.52
CA ALA A 81 1.05 7.75 31.13
C ALA A 81 0.66 9.01 30.37
N LEU A 82 -0.54 9.02 29.80
CA LEU A 82 -1.08 10.11 28.99
C LEU A 82 -1.97 11.03 29.82
N PHE A 83 -2.89 10.46 30.60
CA PHE A 83 -3.75 11.20 31.50
C PHE A 83 -3.73 10.53 32.88
N VAL A 84 -3.69 11.35 33.90
CA VAL A 84 -3.84 10.90 35.28
C VAL A 84 -5.09 11.55 35.85
N ILE A 85 -6.07 10.74 36.24
CA ILE A 85 -7.29 11.13 36.93
C ILE A 85 -7.06 11.02 38.43
N GLU A 86 -7.69 11.88 39.22
CA GLU A 86 -7.63 11.85 40.68
C GLU A 86 -7.97 10.46 41.21
N SER A 87 -7.02 9.83 41.90
CA SER A 87 -7.10 8.41 42.29
C SER A 87 -7.47 8.18 43.77
N ASP A 88 -7.53 9.23 44.59
CA ASP A 88 -7.68 9.13 46.06
C ASP A 88 -8.88 8.29 46.50
N LEU A 89 -10.02 8.47 45.86
CA LEU A 89 -11.26 7.71 46.18
C LEU A 89 -11.11 6.24 45.75
N TYR A 90 -10.49 5.97 44.63
CA TYR A 90 -10.28 4.60 44.11
C TYR A 90 -9.26 3.85 44.94
N ASP A 91 -8.18 4.53 45.38
CA ASP A 91 -7.17 3.95 46.27
C ASP A 91 -7.77 3.65 47.67
N ALA A 92 -8.60 4.55 48.20
CA ALA A 92 -9.30 4.29 49.44
C ALA A 92 -10.24 3.08 49.32
N ALA A 93 -11.00 2.94 48.22
CA ALA A 93 -11.88 1.81 47.97
C ALA A 93 -11.09 0.47 47.84
N ALA A 94 -9.91 0.51 47.17
CA ALA A 94 -9.05 -0.67 47.08
C ALA A 94 -8.49 -1.11 48.45
N ARG A 95 -8.08 -0.15 49.29
CA ARG A 95 -7.63 -0.43 50.67
C ARG A 95 -8.74 -0.95 51.55
N GLU A 96 -9.98 -0.44 51.46
CA GLU A 96 -11.16 -0.95 52.16
C GLU A 96 -11.43 -2.42 51.77
N ALA A 97 -11.49 -2.72 50.46
CA ALA A 97 -11.68 -4.09 49.97
C ALA A 97 -10.58 -5.06 50.44
N GLU A 98 -9.34 -4.60 50.46
CA GLU A 98 -8.20 -5.39 50.97
C GLU A 98 -8.36 -5.69 52.46
N GLY A 99 -8.80 -4.71 53.27
CA GLY A 99 -9.07 -4.90 54.68
C GLY A 99 -10.19 -5.92 54.93
N ALA A 100 -11.27 -5.85 54.17
CA ALA A 100 -12.38 -6.80 54.21
C ALA A 100 -11.93 -8.23 53.83
N LEU A 101 -11.11 -8.37 52.79
CA LEU A 101 -10.55 -9.68 52.41
C LEU A 101 -9.68 -10.29 53.52
N ARG A 102 -8.80 -9.51 54.13
CA ARG A 102 -7.93 -9.99 55.23
C ARG A 102 -8.78 -10.46 56.43
N ALA A 103 -9.88 -9.77 56.77
CA ALA A 103 -10.78 -10.19 57.82
C ALA A 103 -11.48 -11.51 57.47
N ALA A 104 -11.94 -11.71 56.25
CA ALA A 104 -12.55 -12.97 55.81
C ALA A 104 -11.55 -14.13 55.78
N GLN A 105 -10.30 -13.88 55.38
CA GLN A 105 -9.22 -14.88 55.42
C GLN A 105 -8.95 -15.34 56.84
N ALA A 106 -8.90 -14.43 57.81
CA ALA A 106 -8.77 -14.78 59.22
C ALA A 106 -9.94 -15.63 59.76
N GLN A 107 -11.19 -15.28 59.33
CA GLN A 107 -12.37 -16.06 59.68
C GLN A 107 -12.37 -17.46 59.05
N ARG A 108 -11.94 -17.62 57.81
CA ARG A 108 -11.78 -18.91 57.16
C ARG A 108 -10.74 -19.77 57.90
N ASP A 109 -9.61 -19.17 58.31
CA ASP A 109 -8.54 -19.89 59.02
C ASP A 109 -9.02 -20.37 60.39
N LEU A 110 -9.80 -19.55 61.09
CA LEU A 110 -10.44 -19.96 62.34
C LEU A 110 -11.46 -21.12 62.13
N ALA A 111 -12.31 -21.03 61.10
CA ALA A 111 -13.25 -22.09 60.75
C ALA A 111 -12.53 -23.41 60.33
N ARG A 112 -11.41 -23.31 59.65
CA ARG A 112 -10.56 -24.46 59.32
C ARG A 112 -10.00 -25.14 60.57
N ILE A 113 -9.45 -24.38 61.51
CA ILE A 113 -8.91 -24.91 62.77
C ILE A 113 -10.02 -25.63 63.56
N GLU A 114 -11.24 -25.06 63.60
CA GLU A 114 -12.36 -25.66 64.27
C GLU A 114 -12.83 -26.97 63.59
N ARG A 115 -12.91 -26.99 62.28
CA ARG A 115 -13.26 -28.17 61.50
C ARG A 115 -12.23 -29.30 61.74
N ASP A 116 -10.93 -28.98 61.72
CA ASP A 116 -9.85 -29.94 61.93
C ASP A 116 -9.93 -30.52 63.33
N ARG A 117 -10.22 -29.69 64.35
CA ARG A 117 -10.43 -30.14 65.75
C ARG A 117 -11.61 -31.09 65.83
N GLN A 118 -12.75 -30.79 65.25
CA GLN A 118 -13.94 -31.64 65.27
C GLN A 118 -13.70 -32.95 64.50
N ALA A 119 -12.99 -32.91 63.39
CA ALA A 119 -12.60 -34.10 62.61
C ALA A 119 -11.72 -35.05 63.48
N GLU A 120 -10.75 -34.51 64.23
CA GLU A 120 -9.91 -35.31 65.12
C GLU A 120 -10.72 -35.96 66.30
N LEU A 121 -11.70 -35.23 66.85
CA LEU A 121 -12.58 -35.77 67.89
C LEU A 121 -13.47 -36.91 67.38
N VAL A 122 -14.02 -36.79 66.19
CA VAL A 122 -14.82 -37.83 65.53
C VAL A 122 -13.93 -39.06 65.22
N ALA A 123 -12.72 -38.83 64.68
CA ALA A 123 -11.77 -39.91 64.37
C ALA A 123 -11.35 -40.71 65.59
N ARG A 124 -11.36 -40.09 66.79
CA ARG A 124 -11.12 -40.75 68.09
C ARG A 124 -12.39 -41.30 68.77
N GLU A 125 -13.54 -41.29 68.02
CA GLU A 125 -14.84 -41.76 68.52
C GLU A 125 -15.32 -40.99 69.77
N THR A 126 -14.82 -39.79 70.05
CA THR A 126 -15.13 -38.99 71.23
C THR A 126 -16.01 -37.78 70.94
N GLY A 127 -16.33 -37.48 69.66
CA GLY A 127 -17.14 -36.35 69.21
C GLY A 127 -18.35 -36.75 68.37
N PRO A 128 -19.46 -35.96 68.39
CA PRO A 128 -20.62 -36.25 67.58
C PRO A 128 -20.44 -35.79 66.14
N GLN A 129 -20.79 -36.62 65.13
CA GLN A 129 -20.69 -36.34 63.69
C GLN A 129 -21.38 -35.02 63.31
N ALA A 130 -22.51 -34.69 63.90
CA ALA A 130 -23.25 -33.45 63.63
C ALA A 130 -22.44 -32.17 63.94
N ARG A 131 -21.43 -32.23 64.81
CA ARG A 131 -20.53 -31.11 65.08
C ARG A 131 -19.50 -30.93 63.96
N LEU A 132 -18.99 -32.04 63.39
CA LEU A 132 -18.11 -32.01 62.27
C LEU A 132 -18.84 -31.45 61.03
N ASP A 133 -20.06 -31.94 60.75
CA ASP A 133 -20.88 -31.47 59.62
C ASP A 133 -21.15 -29.94 59.71
N GLN A 134 -21.41 -29.42 60.94
CA GLN A 134 -21.56 -27.98 61.17
C GLN A 134 -20.26 -27.20 60.93
N ALA A 135 -19.11 -27.73 61.39
CA ALA A 135 -17.83 -27.08 61.16
C ALA A 135 -17.40 -27.08 59.70
N GLU A 136 -17.70 -28.13 58.96
CA GLU A 136 -17.49 -28.22 57.52
C GLU A 136 -18.35 -27.19 56.74
N ALA A 137 -19.64 -27.08 57.07
CA ALA A 137 -20.52 -26.06 56.49
C ALA A 137 -20.04 -24.63 56.82
N ALA A 138 -19.58 -24.39 58.06
CA ALA A 138 -19.02 -23.11 58.46
C ALA A 138 -17.73 -22.76 57.67
N LEU A 139 -16.83 -23.75 57.48
CA LEU A 139 -15.63 -23.58 56.67
C LEU A 139 -15.99 -23.26 55.20
N ALA A 140 -16.91 -24.03 54.61
CA ALA A 140 -17.33 -23.81 53.23
C ALA A 140 -17.96 -22.40 53.06
N THR A 141 -18.72 -21.91 54.04
CA THR A 141 -19.25 -20.55 54.03
C THR A 141 -18.15 -19.50 54.11
N ALA A 142 -17.16 -19.67 54.96
CA ALA A 142 -16.05 -18.74 55.13
C ALA A 142 -15.13 -18.74 53.86
N GLU A 143 -14.94 -19.90 53.19
CA GLU A 143 -14.23 -20.00 51.92
C GLU A 143 -14.97 -19.26 50.78
N ALA A 144 -16.28 -19.38 50.72
CA ALA A 144 -17.10 -18.63 49.76
C ALA A 144 -17.03 -17.11 50.00
N ASP A 145 -16.99 -16.66 51.24
CA ASP A 145 -16.82 -15.24 51.60
C ASP A 145 -15.46 -14.69 51.18
N VAL A 146 -14.35 -15.47 51.33
CA VAL A 146 -13.04 -15.10 50.84
C VAL A 146 -13.09 -14.90 49.32
N LEU A 147 -13.63 -15.86 48.58
CA LEU A 147 -13.74 -15.76 47.11
C LEU A 147 -14.54 -14.51 46.68
N ARG A 148 -15.65 -14.22 47.35
CA ARG A 148 -16.46 -13.03 47.08
C ARG A 148 -15.69 -11.74 47.32
N LEU A 149 -14.89 -11.64 48.39
CA LEU A 149 -14.13 -10.44 48.73
C LEU A 149 -12.83 -10.32 47.90
N GLU A 150 -12.25 -11.39 47.43
CA GLU A 150 -11.20 -11.37 46.41
C GLU A 150 -11.69 -10.71 45.12
N ALA A 151 -12.85 -11.15 44.65
CA ALA A 151 -13.46 -10.52 43.47
C ALA A 151 -13.82 -9.02 43.66
N ALA A 152 -14.19 -8.63 44.91
CA ALA A 152 -14.44 -7.22 45.24
C ALA A 152 -13.14 -6.38 45.20
N LEU A 153 -12.03 -6.93 45.76
CA LEU A 153 -10.72 -6.29 45.70
C LEU A 153 -10.21 -6.14 44.27
N ASP A 154 -10.33 -7.19 43.45
CA ASP A 154 -9.92 -7.15 42.05
C ASP A 154 -10.67 -6.10 41.27
N ARG A 155 -11.99 -5.95 41.50
CA ARG A 155 -12.78 -4.88 40.89
C ARG A 155 -12.31 -3.50 41.33
N ALA A 156 -12.02 -3.31 42.63
CA ALA A 156 -11.55 -2.03 43.16
C ALA A 156 -10.17 -1.66 42.57
N ARG A 157 -9.25 -2.62 42.48
CA ARG A 157 -7.91 -2.45 41.85
C ARG A 157 -8.03 -2.14 40.37
N THR A 158 -8.95 -2.79 39.65
CA THR A 158 -9.21 -2.52 38.24
C THR A 158 -9.69 -1.09 38.03
N ASN A 159 -10.63 -0.62 38.87
CA ASN A 159 -11.09 0.77 38.81
C ASN A 159 -9.96 1.76 39.11
N LEU A 160 -9.11 1.46 40.08
CA LEU A 160 -7.92 2.25 40.39
C LEU A 160 -6.95 2.29 39.19
N SER A 161 -6.73 1.16 38.50
CA SER A 161 -5.86 1.15 37.34
C SER A 161 -6.39 2.00 36.17
N PHE A 162 -7.70 2.23 36.10
CA PHE A 162 -8.32 3.08 35.07
C PHE A 162 -8.15 4.58 35.33
N THR A 163 -7.66 4.98 36.51
CA THR A 163 -7.33 6.38 36.80
C THR A 163 -6.07 6.84 36.08
N GLU A 164 -5.21 5.90 35.62
CA GLU A 164 -4.05 6.17 34.80
C GLU A 164 -4.30 5.66 33.37
N ILE A 165 -4.50 6.58 32.42
CA ILE A 165 -4.73 6.24 31.02
C ILE A 165 -3.37 6.21 30.33
N LYS A 166 -2.96 5.04 29.88
CA LYS A 166 -1.67 4.80 29.20
C LYS A 166 -1.84 4.61 27.72
N ALA A 167 -0.76 4.86 26.95
CA ALA A 167 -0.68 4.57 25.55
C ALA A 167 -0.68 3.03 25.33
N PRO A 168 -1.63 2.46 24.58
CA PRO A 168 -1.68 1.01 24.31
C PRO A 168 -0.61 0.55 23.30
N PHE A 169 -0.03 1.47 22.56
CA PHE A 169 1.08 1.26 21.61
C PHE A 169 1.82 2.59 21.43
N GLU A 170 3.01 2.54 20.88
CA GLU A 170 3.77 3.73 20.48
C GLU A 170 3.14 4.40 19.26
N GLY A 171 3.14 5.73 19.21
CA GLY A 171 2.59 6.47 18.09
C GLY A 171 2.45 7.95 18.36
N ARG A 172 1.80 8.66 17.45
CA ARG A 172 1.56 10.10 17.56
C ARG A 172 0.20 10.36 18.21
N ILE A 173 0.24 11.17 19.28
CA ILE A 173 -0.98 11.61 19.96
C ILE A 173 -1.53 12.86 19.30
N GLY A 174 -2.84 12.89 19.07
CA GLY A 174 -3.54 14.06 18.56
C GLY A 174 -3.75 15.14 19.60
N ASP A 175 -4.62 16.08 19.26
CA ASP A 175 -5.07 17.13 20.19
C ASP A 175 -6.00 16.56 21.25
N THR A 176 -6.08 17.27 22.39
CA THR A 176 -7.00 16.94 23.48
C THR A 176 -7.96 18.09 23.73
N PRO A 177 -9.29 17.81 23.80
CA PRO A 177 -10.29 18.84 24.09
C PRO A 177 -10.45 19.12 25.57
N VAL A 178 -9.63 18.51 26.45
CA VAL A 178 -9.75 18.63 27.90
C VAL A 178 -8.45 19.16 28.52
N ASP A 179 -8.61 19.92 29.59
CA ASP A 179 -7.52 20.51 30.35
C ASP A 179 -7.37 19.89 31.74
N VAL A 180 -6.22 20.13 32.37
CA VAL A 180 -6.00 19.80 33.78
C VAL A 180 -7.03 20.52 34.64
N GLY A 181 -7.70 19.79 35.55
CA GLY A 181 -8.79 20.29 36.34
C GLY A 181 -10.18 19.99 35.74
N ALA A 182 -10.27 19.48 34.52
CA ALA A 182 -11.54 19.09 33.93
C ALA A 182 -12.10 17.82 34.59
N LEU A 183 -13.40 17.75 34.81
CA LEU A 183 -14.09 16.54 35.22
C LEU A 183 -14.36 15.66 34.01
N VAL A 184 -13.87 14.42 34.03
CA VAL A 184 -14.05 13.43 32.96
C VAL A 184 -14.70 12.15 33.48
N GLY A 185 -15.28 11.36 32.58
CA GLY A 185 -15.90 10.07 32.86
C GLY A 185 -16.30 9.32 31.59
N PRO A 186 -16.95 8.15 31.69
CA PRO A 186 -17.33 7.35 30.52
C PRO A 186 -18.21 8.08 29.50
N GLU A 187 -18.98 9.09 29.93
CA GLU A 187 -19.86 9.90 29.09
C GLU A 187 -19.17 11.15 28.50
N SER A 188 -17.94 11.44 28.87
CA SER A 188 -17.22 12.65 28.43
C SER A 188 -16.72 12.60 27.00
N GLY A 189 -16.87 11.45 26.33
CA GLY A 189 -16.38 11.24 24.98
C GLY A 189 -14.87 11.00 24.90
N MET A 190 -14.31 11.34 23.76
CA MET A 190 -12.91 11.11 23.45
C MET A 190 -12.02 12.17 24.12
N LEU A 191 -10.96 11.72 24.80
CA LEU A 191 -9.94 12.58 25.41
C LEU A 191 -8.81 12.93 24.44
N ALA A 192 -8.40 11.98 23.62
CA ALA A 192 -7.42 12.16 22.55
C ALA A 192 -7.50 10.99 21.58
N THR A 193 -6.87 11.15 20.38
CA THR A 193 -6.67 10.05 19.45
C THR A 193 -5.18 9.71 19.41
N LEU A 194 -4.86 8.43 19.52
CA LEU A 194 -3.51 7.93 19.30
C LEU A 194 -3.47 7.16 17.99
N VAL A 195 -2.50 7.47 17.11
CA VAL A 195 -2.30 6.83 15.82
C VAL A 195 -0.88 6.29 15.69
N GLN A 196 -0.76 5.07 15.19
CA GLN A 196 0.53 4.48 14.82
C GLN A 196 0.75 4.70 13.33
N LEU A 197 1.76 5.52 13.00
CA LEU A 197 2.08 5.91 11.63
C LEU A 197 3.24 5.10 11.02
N ASP A 198 3.95 4.30 11.80
CA ASP A 198 5.00 3.41 11.33
C ASP A 198 4.74 1.97 11.82
N PRO A 199 4.55 1.01 10.88
CA PRO A 199 4.33 1.21 9.45
C PRO A 199 3.01 1.93 9.16
N ILE A 200 2.85 2.45 7.93
CA ILE A 200 1.60 3.04 7.43
C ILE A 200 1.09 2.24 6.23
N HIS A 201 -0.20 2.25 6.00
CA HIS A 201 -0.83 1.54 4.89
C HIS A 201 -1.31 2.52 3.81
N ALA A 202 -1.21 2.12 2.55
CA ALA A 202 -1.87 2.78 1.44
C ALA A 202 -3.01 1.87 0.95
N GLU A 203 -4.25 2.33 1.05
CA GLU A 203 -5.42 1.64 0.51
C GLU A 203 -5.82 2.24 -0.82
N PHE A 204 -6.02 1.40 -1.83
CA PHE A 204 -6.37 1.82 -3.18
C PHE A 204 -7.27 0.80 -3.88
N PRO A 205 -8.26 1.27 -4.66
CA PRO A 205 -9.15 0.39 -5.40
C PRO A 205 -8.52 -0.02 -6.73
N VAL A 206 -8.51 -1.32 -7.01
CA VAL A 206 -8.09 -1.90 -8.29
C VAL A 206 -9.32 -2.47 -9.02
N PRO A 207 -9.58 -2.09 -10.29
CA PRO A 207 -10.68 -2.64 -11.07
C PRO A 207 -10.62 -4.17 -11.13
N THR A 208 -11.78 -4.83 -10.97
CA THR A 208 -11.86 -6.30 -10.94
C THR A 208 -11.33 -6.94 -12.23
N ALA A 209 -11.56 -6.31 -13.38
CA ALA A 209 -11.03 -6.80 -14.66
C ALA A 209 -9.50 -6.85 -14.65
N LEU A 210 -8.84 -5.75 -14.23
CA LEU A 210 -7.38 -5.68 -14.19
C LEU A 210 -6.77 -6.71 -13.20
N LEU A 211 -7.41 -6.87 -12.04
CA LEU A 211 -6.98 -7.88 -11.06
C LEU A 211 -7.11 -9.30 -11.62
N ARG A 212 -8.18 -9.61 -12.36
CA ARG A 212 -8.37 -10.92 -12.99
C ARG A 212 -7.31 -11.18 -14.06
N ASP A 213 -7.10 -10.22 -14.96
CA ASP A 213 -6.08 -10.34 -16.01
C ASP A 213 -4.68 -10.56 -15.40
N PHE A 214 -4.36 -9.86 -14.32
CA PHE A 214 -3.10 -10.05 -13.58
C PHE A 214 -3.02 -11.46 -12.98
N LEU A 215 -4.06 -11.95 -12.30
CA LEU A 215 -4.06 -13.28 -11.69
C LEU A 215 -3.95 -14.40 -12.74
N GLU A 216 -4.62 -14.26 -13.89
CA GLU A 216 -4.51 -15.22 -14.99
C GLU A 216 -3.09 -15.25 -15.57
N ARG A 217 -2.41 -14.09 -15.67
CA ARG A 217 -1.01 -14.02 -16.11
C ARG A 217 -0.05 -14.64 -15.09
N VAL A 218 -0.32 -14.46 -13.79
CA VAL A 218 0.43 -15.15 -12.72
C VAL A 218 0.27 -16.66 -12.82
N GLU A 219 -0.96 -17.15 -13.04
CA GLU A 219 -1.23 -18.59 -13.20
C GLU A 219 -0.53 -19.19 -14.43
N ARG A 220 -0.39 -18.41 -15.51
CA ARG A 220 0.39 -18.81 -16.70
C ARG A 220 1.90 -18.68 -16.52
N GLY A 221 2.37 -18.12 -15.40
CA GLY A 221 3.81 -17.90 -15.14
C GLY A 221 4.44 -16.74 -15.94
N GLU A 222 3.62 -15.87 -16.52
CA GLU A 222 4.07 -14.73 -17.34
C GLU A 222 4.55 -13.54 -16.49
N VAL A 223 4.07 -13.41 -15.26
CA VAL A 223 4.43 -12.34 -14.33
C VAL A 223 4.61 -12.89 -12.91
N SER A 224 5.46 -12.24 -12.12
CA SER A 224 5.57 -12.54 -10.68
C SER A 224 4.29 -12.13 -9.94
N ARG A 225 3.96 -12.87 -8.89
CA ARG A 225 2.89 -12.49 -7.96
C ARG A 225 3.28 -11.28 -7.10
N GLU A 226 4.57 -11.04 -6.93
CA GLU A 226 5.11 -9.92 -6.19
C GLU A 226 5.18 -8.71 -7.12
N ALA A 227 4.39 -7.68 -6.81
CA ALA A 227 4.45 -6.40 -7.48
C ALA A 227 5.10 -5.38 -6.54
N ALA A 228 6.08 -4.65 -7.05
CA ALA A 228 6.64 -3.52 -6.30
C ALA A 228 5.63 -2.38 -6.25
N VAL A 229 5.47 -1.78 -5.07
CA VAL A 229 4.54 -0.67 -4.87
C VAL A 229 5.32 0.59 -4.54
N SER A 230 5.10 1.64 -5.29
CA SER A 230 5.67 2.96 -5.01
C SER A 230 4.58 4.00 -4.76
N LEU A 231 4.91 5.06 -4.02
CA LEU A 231 4.01 6.16 -3.71
C LEU A 231 4.52 7.45 -4.32
N THR A 232 3.59 8.20 -4.91
CA THR A 232 3.81 9.60 -5.26
C THR A 232 2.88 10.47 -4.41
N LEU A 233 3.47 11.38 -3.64
CA LEU A 233 2.76 12.30 -2.77
C LEU A 233 2.02 13.39 -3.57
N ALA A 234 1.11 14.11 -2.91
CA ALA A 234 0.30 15.16 -3.55
C ALA A 234 1.12 16.29 -4.21
N ASN A 235 2.35 16.54 -3.72
CA ASN A 235 3.28 17.51 -4.29
C ASN A 235 4.11 16.98 -5.48
N GLY A 236 3.87 15.73 -5.92
CA GLY A 236 4.60 15.08 -7.00
C GLY A 236 5.91 14.40 -6.58
N THR A 237 6.28 14.43 -5.31
CA THR A 237 7.48 13.74 -4.82
C THR A 237 7.23 12.24 -4.73
N VAL A 238 8.12 11.44 -5.29
CA VAL A 238 8.11 9.98 -5.11
C VAL A 238 8.68 9.66 -3.73
N TYR A 239 8.00 8.81 -2.98
CA TYR A 239 8.44 8.35 -1.68
C TYR A 239 9.57 7.32 -1.82
N ASP A 240 10.63 7.46 -1.04
CA ASP A 240 11.88 6.71 -1.22
C ASP A 240 11.77 5.20 -0.92
N ALA A 241 10.85 4.81 0.00
CA ALA A 241 10.65 3.42 0.35
C ALA A 241 9.59 2.77 -0.55
N GLN A 242 9.88 1.57 -1.02
CA GLN A 242 8.89 0.71 -1.66
C GLN A 242 8.02 0.03 -0.60
N GLY A 243 6.79 -0.26 -0.98
CA GLY A 243 5.83 -0.99 -0.16
C GLY A 243 5.55 -2.37 -0.69
N ASP A 244 5.01 -3.21 0.18
CA ASP A 244 4.58 -4.57 -0.13
C ASP A 244 3.07 -4.67 0.01
N ILE A 245 2.41 -5.34 -0.93
CA ILE A 245 0.97 -5.66 -0.81
C ILE A 245 0.80 -6.67 0.31
N ASP A 246 0.16 -6.28 1.40
CA ASP A 246 -0.09 -7.13 2.56
C ASP A 246 -1.54 -7.61 2.65
N PHE A 247 -2.46 -6.98 1.90
CA PHE A 247 -3.87 -7.36 1.93
C PHE A 247 -4.57 -7.10 0.58
N VAL A 248 -5.43 -8.05 0.20
CA VAL A 248 -6.36 -7.95 -0.93
C VAL A 248 -7.74 -8.28 -0.39
N ASP A 249 -8.69 -7.36 -0.51
CA ASP A 249 -10.05 -7.60 -0.02
C ASP A 249 -10.70 -8.76 -0.80
N SER A 250 -11.46 -9.57 -0.09
CA SER A 250 -12.26 -10.66 -0.67
C SER A 250 -13.59 -10.18 -1.27
N ARG A 251 -13.95 -8.91 -1.07
CA ARG A 251 -15.21 -8.30 -1.49
C ARG A 251 -14.97 -7.29 -2.60
N VAL A 252 -15.78 -7.41 -3.66
CA VAL A 252 -15.87 -6.40 -4.71
C VAL A 252 -16.80 -5.28 -4.25
N ASN A 253 -16.40 -4.03 -4.42
CA ASN A 253 -17.29 -2.88 -4.23
C ASN A 253 -18.26 -2.79 -5.43
N PRO A 254 -19.57 -3.00 -5.24
CA PRO A 254 -20.52 -3.04 -6.36
C PRO A 254 -20.75 -1.68 -7.03
N GLY A 255 -20.39 -0.58 -6.38
CA GLY A 255 -20.54 0.76 -6.95
C GLY A 255 -19.44 1.15 -7.93
N THR A 256 -18.26 0.57 -7.80
CA THR A 256 -17.07 0.90 -8.60
C THR A 256 -16.48 -0.29 -9.34
N ASP A 257 -17.03 -1.49 -9.15
CA ASP A 257 -16.50 -2.77 -9.66
C ASP A 257 -14.99 -2.92 -9.41
N SER A 258 -14.57 -2.64 -8.17
CA SER A 258 -13.17 -2.68 -7.76
C SER A 258 -12.98 -3.47 -6.46
N VAL A 259 -11.79 -4.00 -6.29
CA VAL A 259 -11.30 -4.66 -5.07
C VAL A 259 -10.31 -3.72 -4.39
N THR A 260 -10.44 -3.53 -3.08
CA THR A 260 -9.47 -2.73 -2.32
C THR A 260 -8.22 -3.56 -2.06
N LEU A 261 -7.09 -3.03 -2.47
CA LEU A 261 -5.76 -3.53 -2.12
C LEU A 261 -5.16 -2.61 -1.07
N ARG A 262 -4.33 -3.20 -0.22
CA ARG A 262 -3.57 -2.47 0.78
C ARG A 262 -2.09 -2.82 0.67
N ALA A 263 -1.26 -1.79 0.63
CA ALA A 263 0.19 -1.93 0.65
C ALA A 263 0.75 -1.27 1.92
N ARG A 264 1.73 -1.92 2.53
CA ARG A 264 2.40 -1.49 3.75
C ARG A 264 3.70 -0.78 3.40
N PHE A 265 3.94 0.37 4.04
CA PHE A 265 5.13 1.18 3.89
C PHE A 265 5.79 1.45 5.23
N ALA A 266 7.12 1.40 5.27
CA ALA A 266 7.88 1.93 6.39
C ALA A 266 7.76 3.46 6.38
N ASN A 267 7.53 4.08 7.55
CA ASN A 267 7.39 5.52 7.67
C ASN A 267 8.21 6.08 8.85
N PRO A 268 9.52 5.80 8.90
CA PRO A 268 10.37 6.31 9.96
C PRO A 268 10.37 7.85 9.95
N GLY A 269 10.04 8.44 11.10
CA GLY A 269 9.92 9.90 11.24
C GLY A 269 8.57 10.50 10.83
N GLY A 270 7.55 9.69 10.50
CA GLY A 270 6.17 10.14 10.33
C GLY A 270 5.96 11.15 9.20
N ARG A 271 6.69 11.00 8.07
CA ARG A 271 6.57 11.87 6.89
C ARG A 271 5.24 11.67 6.15
N LEU A 272 4.74 10.44 6.15
CA LEU A 272 3.44 10.09 5.60
C LEU A 272 2.37 10.31 6.66
N LEU A 273 1.29 10.96 6.28
CA LEU A 273 0.22 11.35 7.20
C LEU A 273 -1.02 10.48 7.02
N ASP A 274 -1.68 10.18 8.12
CA ASP A 274 -2.95 9.49 8.13
C ASP A 274 -4.02 10.29 7.38
N GLY A 275 -4.74 9.64 6.45
CA GLY A 275 -5.75 10.26 5.61
C GLY A 275 -5.24 11.00 4.36
N GLU A 276 -3.92 11.08 4.12
CA GLU A 276 -3.34 11.74 2.96
C GLU A 276 -3.71 11.02 1.66
N LEU A 277 -4.04 11.79 0.61
CA LEU A 277 -4.27 11.26 -0.73
C LEU A 277 -2.93 11.08 -1.44
N VAL A 278 -2.71 9.88 -1.99
CA VAL A 278 -1.48 9.51 -2.68
C VAL A 278 -1.79 8.84 -4.02
N ARG A 279 -0.82 8.89 -4.93
CA ARG A 279 -0.83 8.02 -6.11
C ARG A 279 -0.01 6.79 -5.81
N VAL A 280 -0.61 5.63 -6.00
CA VAL A 280 0.03 4.32 -5.84
C VAL A 280 0.35 3.79 -7.23
N THR A 281 1.62 3.52 -7.49
CA THR A 281 2.08 2.90 -8.74
C THR A 281 2.47 1.45 -8.44
N LEU A 282 1.76 0.51 -9.06
CA LEU A 282 2.13 -0.89 -9.09
C LEU A 282 3.07 -1.13 -10.26
N THR A 283 4.22 -1.70 -9.99
CA THR A 283 5.19 -2.13 -11.00
C THR A 283 5.25 -3.64 -10.99
N SER A 284 4.90 -4.26 -12.09
CA SER A 284 5.01 -5.71 -12.27
C SER A 284 6.36 -6.02 -12.95
N ASP A 285 7.12 -6.94 -12.36
CA ASP A 285 8.28 -7.50 -13.03
C ASP A 285 7.81 -8.36 -14.21
N THR A 286 8.06 -7.89 -15.41
CA THR A 286 7.91 -8.69 -16.63
C THR A 286 9.29 -9.27 -16.96
N PRO A 287 9.49 -10.59 -16.83
CA PRO A 287 10.81 -11.20 -17.07
C PRO A 287 11.19 -11.31 -18.54
N GLU A 288 10.38 -10.86 -19.46
CA GLU A 288 10.65 -10.97 -20.90
C GLU A 288 10.81 -9.59 -21.51
N GLY A 289 12.00 -9.35 -22.11
CA GLY A 289 12.24 -8.20 -22.95
C GLY A 289 11.19 -8.08 -24.03
N GLU A 290 10.52 -6.94 -24.13
CA GLU A 290 9.50 -6.66 -25.13
C GLU A 290 10.13 -5.88 -26.30
N LEU A 291 9.81 -6.28 -27.55
CA LEU A 291 10.26 -5.54 -28.72
C LEU A 291 9.68 -4.15 -28.70
N ALA A 292 10.54 -3.14 -28.63
CA ALA A 292 10.16 -1.76 -28.50
C ALA A 292 10.85 -0.84 -29.51
N ILE A 293 10.13 0.19 -29.92
CA ILE A 293 10.64 1.27 -30.77
C ILE A 293 10.24 2.61 -30.16
N PRO A 294 10.96 3.72 -30.42
CA PRO A 294 10.53 5.03 -29.98
C PRO A 294 9.08 5.34 -30.43
N ALA A 295 8.22 5.77 -29.51
CA ALA A 295 6.78 5.97 -29.80
C ALA A 295 6.52 6.95 -30.95
N GLN A 296 7.41 7.91 -31.18
CA GLN A 296 7.36 8.87 -32.28
C GLN A 296 7.48 8.22 -33.66
N ALA A 297 8.01 6.99 -33.78
CA ALA A 297 8.11 6.26 -35.04
C ALA A 297 6.77 5.69 -35.52
N VAL A 298 5.83 5.49 -34.60
CA VAL A 298 4.52 4.91 -34.90
C VAL A 298 3.59 5.96 -35.51
N GLN A 299 3.14 5.66 -36.73
CA GLN A 299 2.14 6.46 -37.43
C GLN A 299 0.79 5.75 -37.46
N ARG A 300 -0.25 6.52 -37.70
CA ARG A 300 -1.61 5.99 -37.83
C ARG A 300 -2.30 6.53 -39.10
N ASP A 301 -2.98 5.64 -39.78
CA ASP A 301 -3.88 5.99 -40.89
C ASP A 301 -5.24 5.30 -40.67
N ILE A 302 -6.11 5.38 -41.70
CA ILE A 302 -7.44 4.75 -41.67
C ILE A 302 -7.43 3.24 -41.53
N GLN A 303 -6.29 2.59 -41.79
CA GLN A 303 -6.12 1.11 -41.74
C GLN A 303 -5.45 0.66 -40.43
N GLY A 304 -4.95 1.58 -39.58
CA GLY A 304 -4.34 1.26 -38.29
C GLY A 304 -2.94 1.85 -38.12
N ALA A 305 -2.18 1.29 -37.19
CA ALA A 305 -0.80 1.70 -36.91
C ALA A 305 0.18 1.12 -37.96
N PHE A 306 1.18 1.92 -38.32
CA PHE A 306 2.26 1.51 -39.20
C PHE A 306 3.56 2.23 -38.84
N VAL A 307 4.69 1.67 -39.27
CA VAL A 307 6.02 2.27 -39.21
C VAL A 307 6.66 2.30 -40.57
N LEU A 308 7.66 3.15 -40.76
CA LEU A 308 8.53 3.10 -41.92
C LEU A 308 9.84 2.41 -41.54
N VAL A 309 10.13 1.30 -42.19
CA VAL A 309 11.34 0.51 -41.98
C VAL A 309 12.33 0.77 -43.12
N VAL A 310 13.60 0.84 -42.81
CA VAL A 310 14.66 0.91 -43.81
C VAL A 310 14.99 -0.52 -44.32
N GLY A 311 14.47 -0.86 -45.50
CA GLY A 311 14.67 -2.16 -46.11
C GLY A 311 15.99 -2.28 -46.89
N GLU A 312 16.13 -3.37 -47.65
CA GLU A 312 17.31 -3.62 -48.48
C GLU A 312 17.52 -2.50 -49.50
N GLY A 313 18.76 -2.03 -49.68
CA GLY A 313 19.09 -0.93 -50.62
C GLY A 313 18.74 0.44 -50.11
N GLU A 314 18.51 0.64 -48.83
CA GLU A 314 18.12 1.90 -48.21
C GLU A 314 16.78 2.48 -48.74
N VAL A 315 15.82 1.62 -48.91
CA VAL A 315 14.45 2.00 -49.35
C VAL A 315 13.49 1.97 -48.16
N ALA A 316 12.68 3.02 -48.00
CA ALA A 316 11.70 3.07 -46.98
C ALA A 316 10.49 2.19 -47.31
N GLU A 317 10.18 1.24 -46.46
CA GLU A 317 9.03 0.35 -46.58
C GLU A 317 8.00 0.66 -45.49
N GLN A 318 6.73 0.76 -45.88
CA GLN A 318 5.64 0.87 -44.93
C GLN A 318 5.27 -0.51 -44.41
N ARG A 319 5.32 -0.67 -43.10
CA ARG A 319 4.99 -1.95 -42.43
C ARG A 319 3.93 -1.75 -41.37
N ARG A 320 2.86 -2.56 -41.43
CA ARG A 320 1.80 -2.57 -40.43
C ARG A 320 2.32 -3.21 -39.15
N VAL A 321 1.98 -2.56 -38.03
CA VAL A 321 2.37 -3.05 -36.72
C VAL A 321 1.17 -3.04 -35.76
N THR A 322 1.16 -4.00 -34.83
CA THR A 322 0.22 -4.04 -33.72
C THR A 322 0.93 -3.50 -32.48
N VAL A 323 0.56 -2.31 -32.03
CA VAL A 323 1.09 -1.73 -30.80
C VAL A 323 0.31 -2.31 -29.63
N ARG A 324 1.00 -3.00 -28.70
CA ARG A 324 0.43 -3.56 -27.48
C ARG A 324 0.15 -2.46 -26.45
N ARG A 325 1.17 -1.63 -26.16
CA ARG A 325 1.12 -0.53 -25.21
C ARG A 325 2.23 0.49 -25.47
N ASN A 326 2.15 1.65 -24.82
CA ASN A 326 3.25 2.61 -24.77
C ASN A 326 3.79 2.63 -23.31
N ALA A 327 5.10 2.63 -23.16
CA ALA A 327 5.77 2.72 -21.87
C ALA A 327 7.06 3.54 -22.03
N GLU A 328 7.35 4.45 -21.11
CA GLU A 328 8.60 5.22 -20.99
C GLU A 328 9.06 5.91 -22.30
N GLY A 329 8.13 6.34 -23.16
CA GLY A 329 8.43 6.96 -24.45
C GLY A 329 8.64 5.98 -25.61
N PHE A 330 8.51 4.67 -25.36
CA PHE A 330 8.56 3.60 -26.35
C PHE A 330 7.17 3.04 -26.64
N ALA A 331 6.98 2.54 -27.86
CA ALA A 331 5.86 1.73 -28.25
C ALA A 331 6.29 0.25 -28.30
N VAL A 332 5.63 -0.57 -27.47
CA VAL A 332 5.84 -2.03 -27.46
C VAL A 332 5.05 -2.64 -28.60
N ILE A 333 5.74 -3.39 -29.46
CA ILE A 333 5.21 -4.00 -30.67
C ILE A 333 4.89 -5.47 -30.43
N ALA A 334 3.60 -5.84 -30.61
CA ALA A 334 3.17 -7.23 -30.52
C ALA A 334 3.43 -8.00 -31.80
N GLU A 335 3.19 -7.36 -32.98
CA GLU A 335 3.31 -8.01 -34.28
C GLU A 335 3.75 -7.00 -35.35
N GLY A 336 4.42 -7.50 -36.39
CA GLY A 336 4.72 -6.74 -37.61
C GLY A 336 6.14 -6.17 -37.66
N LEU A 337 6.98 -6.39 -36.64
CA LEU A 337 8.38 -5.94 -36.62
C LEU A 337 9.25 -7.03 -36.00
N SER A 338 10.52 -7.10 -36.41
CA SER A 338 11.53 -8.00 -35.88
C SER A 338 12.65 -7.22 -35.19
N GLU A 339 13.32 -7.87 -34.21
CA GLU A 339 14.49 -7.29 -33.57
C GLU A 339 15.61 -6.99 -34.58
N GLY A 340 16.26 -5.84 -34.42
CA GLY A 340 17.32 -5.37 -35.32
C GLY A 340 16.85 -4.66 -36.59
N GLU A 341 15.53 -4.58 -36.87
CA GLU A 341 15.01 -3.81 -37.99
C GLU A 341 15.12 -2.31 -37.70
N ARG A 342 15.62 -1.54 -38.68
CA ARG A 342 15.78 -0.09 -38.55
C ARG A 342 14.50 0.64 -38.86
N VAL A 343 13.94 1.33 -37.87
CA VAL A 343 12.68 2.08 -37.98
C VAL A 343 12.97 3.58 -38.03
N ILE A 344 12.36 4.27 -38.98
CA ILE A 344 12.55 5.71 -39.17
C ILE A 344 11.79 6.47 -38.05
N THR A 345 12.53 7.26 -37.27
CA THR A 345 12.01 8.04 -36.16
C THR A 345 11.86 9.53 -36.49
N GLU A 346 12.77 10.06 -37.35
CA GLU A 346 12.71 11.46 -37.74
C GLU A 346 12.76 11.59 -39.27
N GLY A 347 12.17 12.65 -39.80
CA GLY A 347 12.07 12.88 -41.26
C GLY A 347 10.97 12.10 -41.96
N VAL A 348 10.12 11.41 -41.23
CA VAL A 348 9.04 10.56 -41.74
C VAL A 348 8.12 11.30 -42.74
N ASN A 349 7.83 12.58 -42.49
CA ASN A 349 6.99 13.43 -43.40
C ASN A 349 7.65 13.73 -44.74
N LYS A 350 8.96 13.48 -44.89
CA LYS A 350 9.73 13.73 -46.12
C LYS A 350 9.85 12.49 -46.99
N VAL A 351 9.44 11.32 -46.46
CA VAL A 351 9.62 10.01 -47.04
C VAL A 351 8.29 9.45 -47.53
N ARG A 352 8.26 8.91 -48.71
CA ARG A 352 7.14 8.10 -49.22
C ARG A 352 7.53 6.64 -49.28
N PRO A 353 6.62 5.71 -49.01
CA PRO A 353 6.89 4.28 -49.21
C PRO A 353 7.46 4.01 -50.60
N GLY A 354 8.55 3.23 -50.67
CA GLY A 354 9.29 2.95 -51.92
C GLY A 354 10.37 3.98 -52.29
N ALA A 355 10.58 5.05 -51.54
CA ALA A 355 11.61 6.03 -51.76
C ALA A 355 12.98 5.58 -51.17
N ALA A 356 14.06 5.82 -51.88
CA ALA A 356 15.41 5.66 -51.33
C ALA A 356 15.68 6.78 -50.33
N VAL A 357 16.20 6.42 -49.16
CA VAL A 357 16.50 7.30 -48.02
C VAL A 357 18.01 7.28 -47.70
N ASP A 358 18.47 8.34 -47.02
CA ASP A 358 19.79 8.38 -46.41
C ASP A 358 19.59 8.30 -44.91
N ALA A 359 19.74 7.08 -44.36
CA ALA A 359 19.40 6.76 -42.97
C ALA A 359 20.63 6.89 -42.07
N ALA A 360 20.64 7.96 -41.23
CA ALA A 360 21.64 8.13 -40.17
C ALA A 360 21.19 7.47 -38.87
N ALA A 361 22.15 7.04 -38.04
CA ALA A 361 21.89 6.61 -36.70
C ALA A 361 21.56 7.83 -35.80
N PRO A 362 20.79 7.67 -34.71
CA PRO A 362 20.48 8.76 -33.79
C PRO A 362 21.76 9.25 -33.11
N GLY A 363 21.99 10.57 -33.13
CA GLY A 363 23.06 11.19 -32.34
C GLY A 363 24.45 11.19 -32.95
N GLY A 364 24.56 11.35 -34.29
CA GLY A 364 25.82 11.76 -34.93
C GLY A 364 26.06 13.26 -34.78
#